data_409cfedf2a9646664f8cd90c14e89e04
#
_entry.id   409cfedf2a9646664f8cd90c14e89e04
#
_cell.length_a   1.000
_cell.length_b   1.000
_cell.length_c   1.000
_cell.angle_alpha   90.00
_cell.angle_beta   90.00
_cell.angle_gamma   90.00
#
_symmetry.space_group_name_H-M   'P 1'
#
loop_
_entity.id
_entity.type
_entity.pdbx_description
1 polymer ?
#
loop_
_entity_poly.entity_id
_entity_poly.type
_entity_poly.pdbx_seq_one_letter_code
_entity_poly.pdbx_strand_id
1 'polypeptide(L)'
;MSGNEISYHVAMDMMEEFRLIMKRFHKKSDAPYRKPEFQAMLFLSCKEKITMQELGEELHVTKPRVTALVSELLEKDFVVQSIDEKDKRKKYLSLSEKGVECIESHRKAYEEWFQSIWNKFDVREKEAFDILLSRVNEIFREELSDKEENNETN
;
A
#
# COMPACT_ATOMS: atom_id res chain seq x y z
N MET A 1 -4.47 40.75 14.87
CA MET A 1 -5.46 39.69 14.59
C MET A 1 -4.72 38.37 14.78
N SER A 2 -4.94 37.72 15.90
CA SER A 2 -4.29 36.46 16.26
C SER A 2 -4.88 35.39 15.37
N GLY A 3 -4.13 34.98 14.34
CA GLY A 3 -4.44 33.80 13.56
C GLY A 3 -4.47 32.61 14.51
N ASN A 4 -5.50 31.81 14.42
CA ASN A 4 -5.68 30.59 15.19
C ASN A 4 -4.62 29.59 14.73
N GLU A 5 -3.41 29.73 15.26
CA GLU A 5 -2.28 28.87 14.96
C GLU A 5 -2.60 27.48 15.53
N ILE A 6 -3.01 26.57 14.68
CA ILE A 6 -3.28 25.19 15.09
C ILE A 6 -1.94 24.62 15.57
N SER A 7 -1.84 24.42 16.88
CA SER A 7 -0.65 23.79 17.46
C SER A 7 -0.45 22.40 16.87
N TYR A 8 0.80 22.01 16.61
CA TYR A 8 1.12 20.65 16.12
C TYR A 8 0.58 19.58 17.08
N HIS A 9 0.46 19.86 18.37
CA HIS A 9 -0.15 18.93 19.34
C HIS A 9 -1.61 18.62 18.99
N VAL A 10 -2.40 19.64 18.62
CA VAL A 10 -3.79 19.45 18.18
C VAL A 10 -3.83 18.60 16.90
N ALA A 11 -2.93 18.86 15.95
CA ALA A 11 -2.84 18.07 14.75
C ALA A 11 -2.47 16.60 15.05
N MET A 12 -1.53 16.37 15.98
CA MET A 12 -1.14 15.02 16.42
C MET A 12 -2.32 14.28 17.07
N ASP A 13 -3.08 14.94 17.95
CA ASP A 13 -4.26 14.34 18.58
C ASP A 13 -5.33 13.96 17.55
N MET A 14 -5.57 14.82 16.57
CA MET A 14 -6.50 14.55 15.46
C MET A 14 -6.03 13.37 14.58
N MET A 15 -4.73 13.30 14.29
CA MET A 15 -4.14 12.19 13.55
C MET A 15 -4.28 10.87 14.30
N GLU A 16 -4.05 10.87 15.62
CA GLU A 16 -4.21 9.67 16.45
C GLU A 16 -5.67 9.23 16.54
N GLU A 17 -6.60 10.18 16.70
CA GLU A 17 -8.04 9.89 16.67
C GLU A 17 -8.45 9.28 15.32
N PHE A 18 -8.01 9.88 14.21
CA PHE A 18 -8.25 9.36 12.86
C PHE A 18 -7.69 7.94 12.71
N ARG A 19 -6.47 7.70 13.17
CA ARG A 19 -5.85 6.36 13.16
C ARG A 19 -6.70 5.34 13.92
N LEU A 20 -7.22 5.70 15.08
CA LEU A 20 -8.06 4.81 15.90
C LEU A 20 -9.43 4.55 15.24
N ILE A 21 -10.04 5.56 14.63
CA ILE A 21 -11.29 5.43 13.87
C ILE A 21 -11.07 4.49 12.69
N MET A 22 -10.02 4.71 11.91
CA MET A 22 -9.67 3.85 10.76
C MET A 22 -9.37 2.40 11.18
N LYS A 23 -8.70 2.21 12.32
CA LYS A 23 -8.47 0.87 12.88
C LYS A 23 -9.79 0.14 13.21
N ARG A 24 -10.75 0.85 13.79
CA ARG A 24 -12.09 0.29 14.11
C ARG A 24 -12.89 0.01 12.84
N PHE A 25 -12.84 0.93 11.89
CA PHE A 25 -13.50 0.78 10.59
C PHE A 25 -12.98 -0.46 9.85
N HIS A 26 -11.67 -0.62 9.74
CA HIS A 26 -11.05 -1.78 9.10
C HIS A 26 -11.25 -3.10 9.87
N LYS A 27 -11.48 -3.06 11.19
CA LYS A 27 -11.80 -4.26 11.95
C LYS A 27 -13.22 -4.76 11.69
N LYS A 28 -14.15 -3.86 11.34
CA LYS A 28 -15.54 -4.18 10.99
C LYS A 28 -15.70 -4.55 9.51
N SER A 29 -14.90 -3.95 8.64
CA SER A 29 -14.79 -4.36 7.24
C SER A 29 -13.75 -5.47 7.16
N ASP A 30 -14.06 -6.57 6.51
CA ASP A 30 -13.11 -7.65 6.21
C ASP A 30 -12.08 -7.18 5.16
N ALA A 31 -11.49 -5.99 5.41
CA ALA A 31 -10.65 -5.27 4.48
C ALA A 31 -9.35 -6.04 4.25
N PRO A 32 -9.14 -6.60 3.05
CA PRO A 32 -8.01 -7.47 2.74
C PRO A 32 -6.67 -6.74 2.73
N TYR A 33 -6.68 -5.40 2.63
CA TYR A 33 -5.48 -4.55 2.48
C TYR A 33 -4.41 -4.72 3.56
N ARG A 34 -4.78 -5.29 4.72
CA ARG A 34 -3.85 -5.56 5.82
C ARG A 34 -3.28 -6.98 5.81
N LYS A 35 -3.84 -7.86 5.00
CA LYS A 35 -3.36 -9.23 4.91
C LYS A 35 -2.07 -9.23 4.11
N PRO A 36 -1.02 -9.90 4.59
CA PRO A 36 0.25 -9.99 3.88
C PRO A 36 0.10 -10.53 2.46
N GLU A 37 -0.85 -11.43 2.25
CA GLU A 37 -1.19 -12.01 0.95
C GLU A 37 -1.65 -10.93 -0.04
N PHE A 38 -2.51 -10.04 0.42
CA PHE A 38 -3.02 -8.97 -0.42
C PHE A 38 -1.95 -7.92 -0.72
N GLN A 39 -1.10 -7.60 0.26
CA GLN A 39 0.05 -6.70 0.05
C GLN A 39 1.05 -7.28 -0.95
N ALA A 40 1.32 -8.58 -0.87
CA ALA A 40 2.14 -9.27 -1.85
C ALA A 40 1.54 -9.18 -3.26
N MET A 41 0.24 -9.40 -3.40
CA MET A 41 -0.46 -9.29 -4.67
C MET A 41 -0.48 -7.85 -5.21
N LEU A 42 -0.65 -6.84 -4.36
CA LEU A 42 -0.54 -5.43 -4.74
C LEU A 42 0.85 -5.11 -5.29
N PHE A 43 1.90 -5.56 -4.61
CA PHE A 43 3.26 -5.35 -5.09
C PHE A 43 3.49 -6.04 -6.45
N LEU A 44 3.01 -7.27 -6.59
CA LEU A 44 3.06 -8.01 -7.87
C LEU A 44 2.26 -7.31 -8.99
N SER A 45 1.19 -6.59 -8.66
CA SER A 45 0.40 -5.85 -9.66
C SER A 45 1.13 -4.63 -10.22
N CYS A 46 2.11 -4.11 -9.49
CA CYS A 46 2.94 -2.97 -9.93
C CYS A 46 4.15 -3.39 -10.78
N LYS A 47 4.45 -4.69 -10.84
CA LYS A 47 5.64 -5.23 -11.53
C LYS A 47 5.26 -6.50 -12.29
N GLU A 48 5.79 -6.66 -13.50
CA GLU A 48 5.48 -7.84 -14.32
C GLU A 48 5.99 -9.15 -13.71
N LYS A 49 7.19 -9.13 -13.15
CA LYS A 49 7.87 -10.30 -12.58
C LYS A 49 8.79 -9.87 -11.45
N ILE A 50 8.74 -10.58 -10.34
CA ILE A 50 9.66 -10.39 -9.21
C ILE A 50 10.14 -11.73 -8.67
N THR A 51 11.29 -11.71 -7.99
CA THR A 51 11.81 -12.87 -7.27
C THR A 51 11.22 -12.95 -5.86
N MET A 52 11.33 -14.11 -5.21
CA MET A 52 10.95 -14.27 -3.80
C MET A 52 11.79 -13.38 -2.87
N GLN A 53 13.02 -13.05 -3.26
CA GLN A 53 13.88 -12.18 -2.49
C GLN A 53 13.36 -10.75 -2.52
N GLU A 54 13.08 -10.19 -3.70
CA GLU A 54 12.50 -8.85 -3.87
C GLU A 54 11.17 -8.71 -3.13
N LEU A 55 10.32 -9.74 -3.16
CA LEU A 55 9.08 -9.75 -2.40
C LEU A 55 9.33 -9.72 -0.88
N GLY A 56 10.35 -10.43 -0.42
CA GLY A 56 10.72 -10.44 1.01
C GLY A 56 11.26 -9.10 1.49
N GLU A 57 12.07 -8.46 0.68
CA GLU A 57 12.63 -7.13 0.92
C GLU A 57 11.50 -6.09 1.00
N GLU A 58 10.59 -6.08 0.02
CA GLU A 58 9.45 -5.15 0.00
C GLU A 58 8.53 -5.32 1.21
N LEU A 59 8.20 -6.56 1.56
CA LEU A 59 7.32 -6.83 2.69
C LEU A 59 8.03 -6.76 4.07
N HIS A 60 9.33 -6.54 4.09
CA HIS A 60 10.17 -6.54 5.30
C HIS A 60 9.99 -7.82 6.13
N VAL A 61 9.94 -8.98 5.47
CA VAL A 61 9.73 -10.27 6.12
C VAL A 61 10.89 -11.25 5.84
N THR A 62 11.04 -12.23 6.74
CA THR A 62 12.09 -13.25 6.61
C THR A 62 11.80 -14.24 5.49
N LYS A 63 12.86 -14.85 4.94
CA LYS A 63 12.78 -15.85 3.87
C LYS A 63 11.77 -16.99 4.14
N PRO A 64 11.73 -17.61 5.35
CA PRO A 64 10.71 -18.63 5.65
C PRO A 64 9.28 -18.09 5.54
N ARG A 65 9.06 -16.83 5.95
CA ARG A 65 7.74 -16.21 5.89
C ARG A 65 7.30 -15.91 4.47
N VAL A 66 8.21 -15.43 3.62
CA VAL A 66 7.94 -15.27 2.17
C VAL A 66 7.59 -16.61 1.53
N THR A 67 8.34 -17.66 1.84
CA THR A 67 8.09 -19.00 1.29
C THR A 67 6.69 -19.50 1.65
N ALA A 68 6.29 -19.38 2.92
CA ALA A 68 4.95 -19.77 3.36
C ALA A 68 3.86 -18.95 2.66
N LEU A 69 4.04 -17.63 2.59
CA LEU A 69 3.13 -16.70 1.93
C LEU A 69 2.94 -17.03 0.45
N VAL A 70 4.04 -17.25 -0.27
CA VAL A 70 4.01 -17.58 -1.70
C VAL A 70 3.36 -18.95 -1.93
N SER A 71 3.64 -19.94 -1.07
CA SER A 71 2.96 -21.25 -1.14
C SER A 71 1.45 -21.11 -1.03
N GLU A 72 0.97 -20.31 -0.08
CA GLU A 72 -0.46 -20.05 0.10
C GLU A 72 -1.09 -19.35 -1.12
N LEU A 73 -0.38 -18.38 -1.72
CA LEU A 73 -0.84 -17.69 -2.91
C LEU A 73 -0.88 -18.60 -4.15
N LEU A 74 0.08 -19.52 -4.28
CA LEU A 74 0.09 -20.54 -5.33
C LEU A 74 -1.05 -21.54 -5.16
N GLU A 75 -1.30 -22.01 -3.94
CA GLU A 75 -2.41 -22.92 -3.63
C GLU A 75 -3.78 -22.30 -3.94
N LYS A 76 -3.93 -21.01 -3.69
CA LYS A 76 -5.14 -20.24 -4.02
C LYS A 76 -5.26 -19.84 -5.49
N ASP A 77 -4.24 -20.14 -6.28
CA ASP A 77 -4.14 -19.78 -7.68
C ASP A 77 -4.21 -18.25 -7.93
N PHE A 78 -3.66 -17.45 -7.01
CA PHE A 78 -3.54 -16.01 -7.18
C PHE A 78 -2.22 -15.59 -7.84
N VAL A 79 -1.22 -16.44 -7.75
CA VAL A 79 0.14 -16.19 -8.25
C VAL A 79 0.58 -17.39 -9.07
N VAL A 80 1.37 -17.13 -10.09
CA VAL A 80 2.06 -18.15 -10.88
C VAL A 80 3.57 -18.00 -10.74
N GLN A 81 4.29 -19.10 -10.85
CA GLN A 81 5.72 -19.14 -10.82
C GLN A 81 6.27 -19.51 -12.21
N SER A 82 7.21 -18.74 -12.71
CA SER A 82 7.94 -19.03 -13.95
C SER A 82 9.43 -19.18 -13.66
N ILE A 83 10.11 -19.93 -14.51
CA ILE A 83 11.56 -20.17 -14.44
C ILE A 83 12.21 -19.31 -15.53
N ASP A 84 13.33 -18.67 -15.21
CA ASP A 84 14.11 -17.93 -16.19
C ASP A 84 14.66 -18.87 -17.28
N GLU A 85 14.53 -18.46 -18.53
CA GLU A 85 14.97 -19.30 -19.66
C GLU A 85 16.50 -19.49 -19.73
N LYS A 86 17.24 -18.46 -19.28
CA LYS A 86 18.71 -18.43 -19.32
C LYS A 86 19.34 -18.97 -18.03
N ASP A 87 18.70 -18.74 -16.88
CA ASP A 87 19.18 -19.24 -15.60
C ASP A 87 18.05 -19.97 -14.85
N LYS A 88 18.01 -21.27 -15.02
CA LYS A 88 17.00 -22.16 -14.40
C LYS A 88 16.96 -22.13 -12.86
N ARG A 89 17.93 -21.46 -12.22
CA ARG A 89 17.94 -21.25 -10.77
C ARG A 89 17.07 -20.07 -10.36
N LYS A 90 16.81 -19.16 -11.29
CA LYS A 90 15.97 -17.98 -11.04
C LYS A 90 14.51 -18.31 -11.27
N LYS A 91 13.72 -18.05 -10.25
CA LYS A 91 12.27 -18.22 -10.28
C LYS A 91 11.62 -16.85 -10.08
N TYR A 92 10.66 -16.55 -10.92
CA TYR A 92 9.90 -15.33 -10.88
C TYR A 92 8.45 -15.61 -10.49
N LEU A 93 7.86 -14.66 -9.80
CA LEU A 93 6.47 -14.63 -9.41
C LEU A 93 5.75 -13.57 -10.23
N SER A 94 4.54 -13.84 -10.65
CA SER A 94 3.62 -12.88 -11.25
C SER A 94 2.19 -13.22 -10.83
N LEU A 95 1.27 -12.25 -10.98
CA LEU A 95 -0.14 -12.54 -10.75
C LEU A 95 -0.67 -13.52 -11.81
N SER A 96 -1.57 -14.40 -11.38
CA SER A 96 -2.44 -15.14 -12.30
C SER A 96 -3.60 -14.24 -12.77
N GLU A 97 -4.39 -14.69 -13.74
CA GLU A 97 -5.62 -14.02 -14.14
C GLU A 97 -6.57 -13.83 -12.94
N LYS A 98 -6.73 -14.87 -12.13
CA LYS A 98 -7.51 -14.82 -10.89
C LYS A 98 -6.96 -13.83 -9.85
N GLY A 99 -5.62 -13.72 -9.77
CA GLY A 99 -4.96 -12.74 -8.92
C GLY A 99 -5.24 -11.31 -9.38
N VAL A 100 -5.18 -11.06 -10.67
CA VAL A 100 -5.52 -9.76 -11.28
C VAL A 100 -6.98 -9.41 -11.00
N GLU A 101 -7.91 -10.31 -11.29
CA GLU A 101 -9.35 -10.10 -11.02
C GLU A 101 -9.62 -9.81 -9.53
N CYS A 102 -8.93 -10.50 -8.63
CA CYS A 102 -9.04 -10.25 -7.20
C CYS A 102 -8.60 -8.84 -6.83
N ILE A 103 -7.45 -8.37 -7.33
CA ILE A 103 -6.95 -7.00 -7.09
C ILE A 103 -7.92 -5.96 -7.67
N GLU A 104 -8.39 -6.15 -8.90
CA GLU A 104 -9.30 -5.21 -9.56
C GLU A 104 -10.65 -5.11 -8.83
N SER A 105 -11.20 -6.24 -8.41
CA SER A 105 -12.44 -6.27 -7.63
C SER A 105 -12.32 -5.48 -6.32
N HIS A 106 -11.20 -5.66 -5.62
CA HIS A 106 -10.95 -4.92 -4.38
C HIS A 106 -10.69 -3.44 -4.62
N ARG A 107 -9.98 -3.09 -5.69
CA ARG A 107 -9.76 -1.70 -6.09
C ARG A 107 -11.10 -1.01 -6.37
N LYS A 108 -11.98 -1.64 -7.13
CA LYS A 108 -13.30 -1.12 -7.42
C LYS A 108 -14.13 -0.90 -6.14
N ALA A 109 -14.15 -1.88 -5.24
CA ALA A 109 -14.86 -1.75 -3.96
C ALA A 109 -14.29 -0.61 -3.09
N TYR A 110 -12.95 -0.40 -3.12
CA TYR A 110 -12.32 0.72 -2.44
C TYR A 110 -12.68 2.07 -3.08
N GLU A 111 -12.68 2.16 -4.40
CA GLU A 111 -13.08 3.35 -5.14
C GLU A 111 -14.54 3.73 -4.84
N GLU A 112 -15.46 2.78 -4.87
CA GLU A 112 -16.87 2.97 -4.53
C GLU A 112 -17.05 3.48 -3.08
N TRP A 113 -16.33 2.86 -2.15
CA TRP A 113 -16.32 3.28 -0.76
C TRP A 113 -15.76 4.70 -0.61
N PHE A 114 -14.60 4.99 -1.19
CA PHE A 114 -13.99 6.31 -1.14
C PHE A 114 -14.91 7.37 -1.76
N GLN A 115 -15.51 7.07 -2.91
CA GLN A 115 -16.48 7.96 -3.56
C GLN A 115 -17.67 8.26 -2.66
N SER A 116 -18.15 7.27 -1.90
CA SER A 116 -19.27 7.48 -0.95
C SER A 116 -18.92 8.45 0.17
N ILE A 117 -17.67 8.47 0.61
CA ILE A 117 -17.15 9.43 1.59
C ILE A 117 -16.92 10.78 0.92
N TRP A 118 -16.28 10.78 -0.25
CA TRP A 118 -15.97 11.98 -1.02
C TRP A 118 -17.21 12.82 -1.35
N ASN A 119 -18.32 12.17 -1.60
CA ASN A 119 -19.59 12.82 -1.87
C ASN A 119 -20.21 13.52 -0.66
N LYS A 120 -19.71 13.28 0.56
CA LYS A 120 -20.15 13.95 1.79
C LYS A 120 -19.45 15.27 2.02
N PHE A 121 -18.30 15.48 1.36
CA PHE A 121 -17.58 16.75 1.42
C PHE A 121 -18.22 17.79 0.51
N ASP A 122 -18.28 19.03 1.01
CA ASP A 122 -18.62 20.18 0.17
C ASP A 122 -17.44 20.58 -0.76
N VAL A 123 -17.66 21.57 -1.61
CA VAL A 123 -16.67 22.03 -2.57
C VAL A 123 -15.41 22.58 -1.88
N ARG A 124 -15.58 23.35 -0.81
CA ARG A 124 -14.45 23.97 -0.08
C ARG A 124 -13.63 22.94 0.65
N GLU A 125 -14.29 21.95 1.23
CA GLU A 125 -13.63 20.83 1.90
C GLU A 125 -12.81 19.99 0.91
N LYS A 126 -13.32 19.76 -0.29
CA LYS A 126 -12.60 19.07 -1.38
C LYS A 126 -11.38 19.85 -1.85
N GLU A 127 -11.51 21.16 -2.03
CA GLU A 127 -10.37 22.03 -2.38
C GLU A 127 -9.31 22.03 -1.27
N ALA A 128 -9.72 22.14 -0.01
CA ALA A 128 -8.81 22.11 1.12
C ALA A 128 -8.08 20.76 1.25
N PHE A 129 -8.79 19.67 1.01
CA PHE A 129 -8.22 18.32 1.01
C PHE A 129 -7.17 18.16 -0.09
N ASP A 130 -7.46 18.63 -1.31
CA ASP A 130 -6.53 18.56 -2.46
C ASP A 130 -5.25 19.34 -2.18
N ILE A 131 -5.38 20.58 -1.72
CA ILE A 131 -4.24 21.45 -1.37
C ILE A 131 -3.38 20.79 -0.28
N LEU A 132 -4.00 20.31 0.79
CA LEU A 132 -3.29 19.71 1.92
C LEU A 132 -2.58 18.42 1.50
N LEU A 133 -3.27 17.54 0.79
CA LEU A 133 -2.70 16.26 0.39
C LEU A 133 -1.57 16.43 -0.63
N SER A 134 -1.69 17.37 -1.55
CA SER A 134 -0.63 17.73 -2.50
C SER A 134 0.62 18.20 -1.75
N ARG A 135 0.44 19.08 -0.75
CA ARG A 135 1.57 19.58 0.05
C ARG A 135 2.24 18.51 0.90
N VAL A 136 1.44 17.65 1.52
CA VAL A 136 1.96 16.50 2.29
C VAL A 136 2.78 15.57 1.39
N ASN A 137 2.28 15.28 0.19
CA ASN A 137 3.00 14.44 -0.77
C ASN A 137 4.33 15.06 -1.23
N GLU A 138 4.40 16.39 -1.42
CA GLU A 138 5.65 17.08 -1.74
C GLU A 138 6.66 16.93 -0.59
N ILE A 139 6.26 17.23 0.65
CA ILE A 139 7.11 17.12 1.83
C ILE A 139 7.69 15.70 1.96
N PHE A 140 6.85 14.67 1.83
CA PHE A 140 7.33 13.30 1.93
C PHE A 140 8.25 12.87 0.78
N ARG A 141 8.06 13.39 -0.43
CA ARG A 141 9.00 13.13 -1.54
C ARG A 141 10.36 13.77 -1.27
N GLU A 142 10.39 15.01 -0.79
CA GLU A 142 11.62 15.69 -0.40
C GLU A 142 12.38 14.90 0.68
N GLU A 143 11.69 14.48 1.75
CA GLU A 143 12.27 13.67 2.83
C GLU A 143 12.81 12.29 2.37
N LEU A 144 12.18 11.67 1.38
CA LEU A 144 12.64 10.39 0.82
C LEU A 144 13.90 10.58 -0.03
N SER A 145 13.95 11.64 -0.86
CA SER A 145 15.12 11.96 -1.70
C SER A 145 16.35 12.22 -0.84
N ASP A 146 16.20 12.99 0.23
CA ASP A 146 17.30 13.32 1.16
C ASP A 146 17.85 12.05 1.86
N LYS A 147 17.01 11.06 2.12
CA LYS A 147 17.45 9.79 2.73
C LYS A 147 18.17 8.88 1.75
N GLU A 148 17.79 8.87 0.49
CA GLU A 148 18.46 8.11 -0.56
C GLU A 148 19.85 8.64 -0.83
N GLU A 149 20.02 9.98 -0.96
CA GLU A 149 21.33 10.64 -1.13
C GLU A 149 22.27 10.40 0.05
N ASN A 150 21.76 10.40 1.28
CA ASN A 150 22.58 10.16 2.48
C ASN A 150 22.98 8.66 2.63
N ASN A 151 22.24 7.73 2.07
CA ASN A 151 22.59 6.29 2.09
C ASN A 151 23.60 5.90 1.02
N GLU A 152 23.72 6.65 -0.08
CA GLU A 152 24.71 6.41 -1.13
C GLU A 152 26.09 7.01 -0.78
N THR A 153 26.15 7.86 0.25
CA THR A 153 27.39 8.57 0.64
C THR A 153 28.12 7.90 1.84
N ASN A 154 27.57 6.82 2.42
CA ASN A 154 28.16 6.04 3.51
C ASN A 154 28.50 4.60 3.07
#